data_9d06686acd477c54d18da358d61f31f7
#
_entry.id   9d06686acd477c54d18da358d61f31f7
#
_cell.length_a   1.000
_cell.length_b   1.000
_cell.length_c   1.000
_cell.angle_alpha   90.00
_cell.angle_beta   90.00
_cell.angle_gamma   90.00
#
_symmetry.space_group_name_H-M   'P 1'
#
loop_
_entity.id
_entity.type
_entity.pdbx_description
1 polymer ?
#
loop_
_entity_poly.entity_id
_entity_poly.type
_entity_poly.pdbx_seq_one_letter_code
_entity_poly.pdbx_strand_id
1 'polypeptide(L)'
;MSVYDEFIKASINFESSRSVLNENIKLLGIPDLYIYDARYTKLWLLTELAIREKGFFISADLRNETNLSNKSVERFVNFLANKGYYKPTIGDDKRVKLYYPSEDLPKHIMGTWPARILQIESMLELGEVKLKEAKDYLINSKEYS
;
A
#
# COMPACT_ATOMS: atom_id res chain seq x y z
N MET A 1 -0.33 9.32 31.81
CA MET A 1 -0.44 9.58 30.35
C MET A 1 -1.79 9.10 29.88
N SER A 2 -2.51 9.93 29.15
CA SER A 2 -3.83 9.53 28.62
C SER A 2 -3.67 8.50 27.50
N VAL A 3 -4.75 7.77 27.22
CA VAL A 3 -4.81 6.82 26.09
C VAL A 3 -4.56 7.55 24.78
N TYR A 4 -5.05 8.78 24.66
CA TYR A 4 -4.84 9.59 23.47
C TYR A 4 -3.36 9.94 23.26
N ASP A 5 -2.63 10.23 24.32
CA ASP A 5 -1.18 10.48 24.24
C ASP A 5 -0.41 9.23 23.78
N GLU A 6 -0.82 8.05 24.26
CA GLU A 6 -0.24 6.77 23.81
C GLU A 6 -0.50 6.54 22.32
N PHE A 7 -1.70 6.84 21.85
CA PHE A 7 -2.06 6.75 20.44
C PHE A 7 -1.22 7.71 19.58
N ILE A 8 -1.04 8.96 20.02
CA ILE A 8 -0.21 9.94 19.32
C ILE A 8 1.23 9.43 19.19
N LYS A 9 1.80 8.90 20.27
CA LYS A 9 3.17 8.36 20.26
C LYS A 9 3.31 7.19 19.29
N ALA A 10 2.36 6.27 19.30
CA ALA A 10 2.35 5.14 18.36
C ALA A 10 2.28 5.63 16.90
N SER A 11 1.47 6.65 16.64
CA SER A 11 1.34 7.26 15.31
C SER A 11 2.64 7.94 14.86
N ILE A 12 3.32 8.65 15.76
CA ILE A 12 4.62 9.27 15.47
C ILE A 12 5.65 8.20 15.11
N ASN A 13 5.72 7.12 15.87
CA ASN A 13 6.65 6.02 15.60
C ASN A 13 6.37 5.36 14.26
N PHE A 14 5.09 5.15 13.93
CA PHE A 14 4.70 4.61 12.63
C PHE A 14 5.13 5.53 11.49
N GLU A 15 4.85 6.82 11.57
CA GLU A 15 5.21 7.77 10.52
C GLU A 15 6.72 7.91 10.37
N SER A 16 7.48 7.87 11.46
CA SER A 16 8.95 7.89 11.41
C SER A 16 9.50 6.68 10.67
N SER A 17 8.99 5.48 10.95
CA SER A 17 9.38 4.25 10.28
C SER A 17 8.99 4.26 8.81
N ARG A 18 7.78 4.72 8.49
CA ARG A 18 7.27 4.85 7.13
C ARG A 18 8.13 5.79 6.30
N SER A 19 8.54 6.93 6.88
CA SER A 19 9.39 7.91 6.20
C SER A 19 10.72 7.30 5.76
N VAL A 20 11.41 6.58 6.65
CA VAL A 20 12.68 5.91 6.34
C VAL A 20 12.50 4.87 5.24
N LEU A 21 11.45 4.06 5.32
CA LEU A 21 11.17 3.02 4.32
C LEU A 21 10.84 3.62 2.96
N ASN A 22 10.09 4.71 2.92
CA ASN A 22 9.76 5.40 1.67
C ASN A 22 10.99 6.02 1.00
N GLU A 23 11.94 6.56 1.78
CA GLU A 23 13.21 7.04 1.24
C GLU A 23 14.00 5.92 0.56
N ASN A 24 14.02 4.74 1.13
CA ASN A 24 14.67 3.58 0.54
C ASN A 24 14.00 3.17 -0.79
N ILE A 25 12.68 3.25 -0.88
CA ILE A 25 11.95 2.96 -2.12
C ILE A 25 12.29 3.99 -3.20
N LYS A 26 12.44 5.27 -2.85
CA LYS A 26 12.82 6.33 -3.80
C LYS A 26 14.15 6.04 -4.49
N LEU A 27 15.09 5.38 -3.79
CA LEU A 27 16.39 5.00 -4.37
C LEU A 27 16.24 3.99 -5.52
N LEU A 28 15.11 3.31 -5.62
CA LEU A 28 14.81 2.39 -6.73
C LEU A 28 14.33 3.13 -8.00
N GLY A 29 14.17 4.45 -7.94
CA GLY A 29 13.70 5.26 -9.06
C GLY A 29 12.19 5.17 -9.28
N ILE A 30 11.44 4.87 -8.23
CA ILE A 30 9.97 4.85 -8.28
C ILE A 30 9.44 6.28 -8.09
N PRO A 31 8.55 6.77 -8.97
CA PRO A 31 7.97 8.10 -8.83
C PRO A 31 7.25 8.30 -7.49
N ASP A 32 7.36 9.50 -6.93
CA ASP A 32 6.73 9.86 -5.66
C ASP A 32 5.24 9.58 -5.63
N LEU A 33 4.54 9.82 -6.74
CA LEU A 33 3.11 9.54 -6.86
C LEU A 33 2.78 8.10 -6.46
N TYR A 34 3.59 7.14 -6.91
CA TYR A 34 3.36 5.72 -6.65
C TYR A 34 3.79 5.28 -5.25
N ILE A 35 4.54 6.13 -4.54
CA ILE A 35 5.01 5.85 -3.18
C ILE A 35 4.04 6.42 -2.14
N TYR A 36 3.62 7.68 -2.33
CA TYR A 36 2.94 8.46 -1.29
C TYR A 36 1.42 8.51 -1.43
N ASP A 37 0.86 8.30 -2.61
CA ASP A 37 -0.59 8.34 -2.81
C ASP A 37 -1.21 7.00 -2.37
N ALA A 38 -2.13 7.07 -1.40
CA ALA A 38 -2.77 5.89 -0.84
C ALA A 38 -3.51 5.03 -1.88
N ARG A 39 -4.01 5.63 -2.96
CA ARG A 39 -4.69 4.90 -4.04
C ARG A 39 -3.72 3.97 -4.75
N TYR A 40 -2.50 4.43 -5.00
CA TYR A 40 -1.46 3.60 -5.60
C TYR A 40 -0.91 2.57 -4.61
N THR A 41 -0.84 2.89 -3.33
CA THR A 41 -0.52 1.90 -2.30
C THR A 41 -1.52 0.73 -2.36
N LYS A 42 -2.80 1.04 -2.54
CA LYS A 42 -3.83 0.01 -2.70
C LYS A 42 -3.59 -0.82 -3.97
N LEU A 43 -3.19 -0.19 -5.08
CA LEU A 43 -2.88 -0.91 -6.31
C LEU A 43 -1.70 -1.89 -6.12
N TRP A 44 -0.63 -1.47 -5.45
CA TRP A 44 0.48 -2.36 -5.11
C TRP A 44 0.00 -3.58 -4.31
N LEU A 45 -0.84 -3.36 -3.31
CA LEU A 45 -1.39 -4.42 -2.47
C LEU A 45 -2.27 -5.38 -3.28
N LEU A 46 -3.08 -4.86 -4.20
CA LEU A 46 -3.93 -5.65 -5.07
C LEU A 46 -3.12 -6.53 -6.03
N THR A 47 -2.01 -6.01 -6.58
CA THR A 47 -1.12 -6.83 -7.41
C THR A 47 -0.55 -8.00 -6.60
N GLU A 48 -0.07 -7.73 -5.39
CA GLU A 48 0.46 -8.77 -4.49
C GLU A 48 -0.59 -9.82 -4.17
N LEU A 49 -1.80 -9.38 -3.84
CA LEU A 49 -2.91 -10.30 -3.54
C LEU A 49 -3.23 -11.20 -4.72
N ALA A 50 -3.32 -10.64 -5.92
CA ALA A 50 -3.58 -11.42 -7.13
C ALA A 50 -2.48 -12.44 -7.40
N ILE A 51 -1.21 -12.08 -7.20
CA ILE A 51 -0.08 -13.00 -7.34
C ILE A 51 -0.21 -14.17 -6.36
N ARG A 52 -0.57 -13.90 -5.11
CA ARG A 52 -0.76 -14.95 -4.10
C ARG A 52 -1.95 -15.85 -4.40
N GLU A 53 -3.01 -15.30 -4.98
CA GLU A 53 -4.22 -16.07 -5.29
C GLU A 53 -4.13 -16.86 -6.59
N LYS A 54 -3.52 -16.32 -7.62
CA LYS A 54 -3.51 -16.92 -8.96
C LYS A 54 -2.14 -16.97 -9.66
N GLY A 55 -1.10 -16.41 -9.07
CA GLY A 55 0.24 -16.39 -9.65
C GLY A 55 0.52 -15.24 -10.62
N PHE A 56 -0.49 -14.47 -11.00
CA PHE A 56 -0.40 -13.34 -11.93
C PHE A 56 -1.48 -12.30 -11.60
N PHE A 57 -1.36 -11.11 -12.18
CA PHE A 57 -2.46 -10.17 -12.17
C PHE A 57 -2.83 -9.76 -13.60
N ILE A 58 -4.05 -9.28 -13.78
CA ILE A 58 -4.52 -8.63 -15.00
C ILE A 58 -4.95 -7.20 -14.64
N SER A 59 -5.01 -6.31 -15.63
CA SER A 59 -5.40 -4.92 -15.38
C SER A 59 -6.78 -4.80 -14.72
N ALA A 60 -7.69 -5.70 -15.05
CA ALA A 60 -9.03 -5.74 -14.44
C ALA A 60 -9.01 -5.94 -12.92
N ASP A 61 -7.99 -6.60 -12.38
CA ASP A 61 -7.83 -6.79 -10.93
C ASP A 61 -7.63 -5.46 -10.20
N LEU A 62 -7.17 -4.43 -10.91
CA LEU A 62 -6.85 -3.12 -10.35
C LEU A 62 -7.89 -2.05 -10.65
N ARG A 63 -8.70 -2.26 -11.72
CA ARG A 63 -9.71 -1.28 -12.15
C ARG A 63 -10.86 -1.24 -11.17
N ASN A 64 -11.43 -0.04 -10.99
CA ASN A 64 -12.62 0.19 -10.15
C ASN A 64 -12.43 -0.11 -8.66
N GLU A 65 -11.21 -0.40 -8.23
CA GLU A 65 -10.88 -0.66 -6.82
C GLU A 65 -10.51 0.63 -6.07
N THR A 66 -10.22 1.69 -6.83
CA THR A 66 -9.95 3.03 -6.33
C THR A 66 -10.72 4.03 -7.17
N ASN A 67 -10.66 5.32 -6.84
CA ASN A 67 -11.23 6.36 -7.70
C ASN A 67 -10.28 6.83 -8.80
N LEU A 68 -9.19 6.11 -9.04
CA LEU A 68 -8.30 6.37 -10.17
C LEU A 68 -9.00 6.03 -11.49
N SER A 69 -8.74 6.84 -12.54
CA SER A 69 -9.21 6.54 -13.87
C SER A 69 -8.57 5.27 -14.44
N ASN A 70 -9.21 4.63 -15.39
CA ASN A 70 -8.63 3.49 -16.08
C ASN A 70 -7.29 3.85 -16.74
N LYS A 71 -7.16 5.07 -17.25
CA LYS A 71 -5.92 5.58 -17.83
C LYS A 71 -4.79 5.63 -16.80
N SER A 72 -5.08 6.09 -15.58
CA SER A 72 -4.10 6.12 -14.49
C SER A 72 -3.68 4.72 -14.07
N VAL A 73 -4.62 3.79 -13.99
CA VAL A 73 -4.33 2.37 -13.71
C VAL A 73 -3.43 1.78 -14.79
N GLU A 74 -3.74 2.00 -16.07
CA GLU A 74 -2.92 1.49 -17.17
C GLU A 74 -1.50 2.10 -17.17
N ARG A 75 -1.36 3.36 -16.83
CA ARG A 75 -0.04 3.98 -16.66
C ARG A 75 0.77 3.30 -15.57
N PHE A 76 0.14 2.98 -14.45
CA PHE A 76 0.78 2.26 -13.36
C PHE A 76 1.20 0.85 -13.80
N VAL A 77 0.34 0.12 -14.48
CA VAL A 77 0.63 -1.21 -15.01
C VAL A 77 1.79 -1.15 -16.01
N ASN A 78 1.79 -0.16 -16.91
CA ASN A 78 2.88 0.04 -17.85
C ASN A 78 4.19 0.37 -17.15
N PHE A 79 4.14 1.16 -16.08
CA PHE A 79 5.32 1.44 -15.26
C PHE A 79 5.90 0.14 -14.68
N LEU A 80 5.06 -0.74 -14.13
CA LEU A 80 5.51 -2.02 -13.59
C LEU A 80 6.19 -2.90 -14.65
N ALA A 81 5.63 -2.93 -15.85
CA ALA A 81 6.19 -3.68 -16.98
C ALA A 81 7.50 -3.06 -17.48
N ASN A 82 7.55 -1.73 -17.62
CA ASN A 82 8.73 -1.02 -18.11
C ASN A 82 9.91 -1.11 -17.15
N LYS A 83 9.63 -1.18 -15.84
CA LYS A 83 10.67 -1.42 -14.83
C LYS A 83 11.16 -2.88 -14.84
N GLY A 84 10.49 -3.76 -15.56
CA GLY A 84 10.80 -5.18 -15.53
C GLY A 84 10.37 -5.90 -14.27
N TYR A 85 9.53 -5.27 -13.44
CA TYR A 85 9.04 -5.88 -12.19
C TYR A 85 8.03 -6.98 -12.46
N TYR A 86 7.23 -6.81 -13.51
CA TYR A 86 6.26 -7.80 -13.96
C TYR A 86 6.42 -8.00 -15.47
N LYS A 87 6.33 -9.23 -15.91
CA LYS A 87 6.44 -9.59 -17.33
C LYS A 87 5.07 -9.89 -17.90
N PRO A 88 4.63 -9.11 -18.91
CA PRO A 88 3.36 -9.39 -19.58
C PRO A 88 3.48 -10.65 -20.47
N THR A 89 2.46 -11.48 -20.40
CA THR A 89 2.33 -12.68 -21.21
C THR A 89 0.92 -12.68 -21.81
N ILE A 90 0.79 -13.07 -23.07
CA ILE A 90 -0.51 -13.20 -23.71
C ILE A 90 -1.13 -14.50 -23.24
N GLY A 91 -2.34 -14.41 -22.66
CA GLY A 91 -3.10 -15.56 -22.22
C GLY A 91 -3.91 -16.20 -23.36
N ASP A 92 -4.78 -17.16 -23.01
CA ASP A 92 -5.68 -17.81 -23.96
C ASP A 92 -6.62 -16.80 -24.64
N ASP A 93 -7.11 -15.82 -23.88
CA ASP A 93 -7.77 -14.65 -24.43
C ASP A 93 -6.69 -13.63 -24.85
N LYS A 94 -6.44 -13.54 -26.14
CA LYS A 94 -5.41 -12.68 -26.71
C LYS A 94 -5.58 -11.18 -26.43
N ARG A 95 -6.76 -10.78 -25.93
CA ARG A 95 -7.04 -9.38 -25.54
C ARG A 95 -6.60 -9.08 -24.14
N VAL A 96 -6.26 -10.10 -23.34
CA VAL A 96 -5.90 -9.94 -21.93
C VAL A 96 -4.44 -10.33 -21.74
N LYS A 97 -3.67 -9.41 -21.15
CA LYS A 97 -2.29 -9.67 -20.74
C LYS A 97 -2.25 -10.18 -19.32
N LEU A 98 -1.48 -11.23 -19.10
CA LEU A 98 -1.20 -11.78 -17.77
C LEU A 98 0.17 -11.27 -17.32
N TYR A 99 0.24 -10.65 -16.15
CA TYR A 99 1.47 -10.06 -15.62
C TYR A 99 2.02 -10.96 -14.52
N TYR A 100 3.18 -11.57 -14.78
CA TYR A 100 3.87 -12.45 -13.84
C TYR A 100 5.01 -11.71 -13.15
N PRO A 101 5.25 -11.92 -11.85
CA PRO A 101 6.36 -11.28 -11.16
C PRO A 101 7.69 -11.77 -11.72
N SER A 102 8.65 -10.86 -11.86
CA SER A 102 10.00 -11.17 -12.30
C SER A 102 10.97 -11.25 -11.11
N GLU A 103 12.18 -11.74 -11.37
CA GLU A 103 13.26 -11.72 -10.38
C GLU A 103 13.69 -10.29 -10.00
N ASP A 104 13.43 -9.32 -10.89
CA ASP A 104 13.77 -7.92 -10.66
C ASP A 104 12.77 -7.19 -9.76
N LEU A 105 11.63 -7.82 -9.46
CA LEU A 105 10.66 -7.25 -8.50
C LEU A 105 11.31 -7.20 -7.12
N PRO A 106 11.49 -6.01 -6.54
CA PRO A 106 12.08 -5.91 -5.20
C PRO A 106 11.21 -6.66 -4.18
N LYS A 107 11.84 -7.48 -3.33
CA LYS A 107 11.13 -8.27 -2.31
C LYS A 107 10.36 -7.41 -1.33
N HIS A 108 10.78 -6.16 -1.15
CA HIS A 108 10.19 -5.21 -0.23
C HIS A 108 9.80 -3.93 -0.98
N ILE A 109 9.23 -4.10 -2.18
CA ILE A 109 8.82 -2.97 -3.00
C ILE A 109 7.82 -2.08 -2.27
N MET A 110 7.00 -2.70 -1.46
CA MET A 110 6.14 -1.98 -0.53
C MET A 110 6.93 -1.70 0.73
N GLY A 111 7.73 -0.64 0.74
CA GLY A 111 8.32 -0.15 1.98
C GLY A 111 7.27 0.15 3.05
N THR A 112 6.00 0.19 2.62
CA THR A 112 4.84 0.26 3.51
C THR A 112 4.53 -1.07 4.21
N TRP A 113 5.03 -2.22 3.72
CA TRP A 113 4.76 -3.51 4.35
C TRP A 113 5.29 -3.61 5.77
N PRO A 114 6.59 -3.35 6.01
CA PRO A 114 7.10 -3.31 7.38
C PRO A 114 6.42 -2.23 8.21
N ALA A 115 6.13 -1.06 7.62
CA ALA A 115 5.44 0.01 8.33
C ALA A 115 4.01 -0.39 8.70
N ARG A 116 3.31 -1.13 7.83
CA ARG A 116 1.97 -1.65 8.14
C ARG A 116 2.00 -2.69 9.25
N ILE A 117 3.00 -3.56 9.25
CA ILE A 117 3.19 -4.53 10.34
C ILE A 117 3.41 -3.79 11.64
N LEU A 118 4.28 -2.77 11.66
CA LEU A 118 4.54 -1.93 12.83
C LEU A 118 3.27 -1.22 13.31
N GLN A 119 2.44 -0.74 12.37
CA GLN A 119 1.16 -0.12 12.70
C GLN A 119 0.22 -1.10 13.38
N ILE A 120 0.11 -2.31 12.83
CA ILE A 120 -0.74 -3.37 13.40
C ILE A 120 -0.22 -3.76 14.79
N GLU A 121 1.09 -3.94 14.96
CA GLU A 121 1.71 -4.22 16.25
C GLU A 121 1.39 -3.12 17.27
N SER A 122 1.53 -1.85 16.88
CA SER A 122 1.22 -0.72 17.75
C SER A 122 -0.24 -0.71 18.17
N MET A 123 -1.15 -1.03 17.23
CA MET A 123 -2.58 -1.14 17.54
C MET A 123 -2.86 -2.28 18.51
N LEU A 124 -2.21 -3.43 18.33
CA LEU A 124 -2.37 -4.58 19.22
C LEU A 124 -1.83 -4.27 20.62
N GLU A 125 -0.72 -3.56 20.74
CA GLU A 125 -0.15 -3.12 22.01
C GLU A 125 -1.08 -2.19 22.77
N LEU A 126 -1.74 -1.27 22.06
CA LEU A 126 -2.76 -0.39 22.66
C LEU A 126 -3.97 -1.18 23.17
N GLY A 127 -4.32 -2.27 22.46
CA GLY A 127 -5.50 -3.06 22.76
C GLY A 127 -6.77 -2.43 22.22
N GLU A 128 -7.78 -3.27 22.02
CA GLU A 128 -9.06 -2.89 21.41
C GLU A 128 -9.80 -1.83 22.23
N VAL A 129 -9.81 -1.96 23.56
CA VAL A 129 -10.51 -1.03 24.46
C VAL A 129 -9.88 0.36 24.37
N LYS A 130 -8.55 0.44 24.40
CA LYS A 130 -7.83 1.72 24.32
C LYS A 130 -7.99 2.40 22.95
N LEU A 131 -8.02 1.64 21.87
CA LEU A 131 -8.29 2.16 20.53
C LEU A 131 -9.70 2.74 20.45
N LYS A 132 -10.69 2.05 21.02
CA LYS A 132 -12.05 2.54 21.08
C LYS A 132 -12.15 3.84 21.89
N GLU A 133 -11.50 3.91 23.04
CA GLU A 133 -11.46 5.12 23.86
C GLU A 133 -10.86 6.30 23.13
N ALA A 134 -9.74 6.09 22.39
CA ALA A 134 -9.10 7.12 21.58
C ALA A 134 -10.02 7.60 20.46
N LYS A 135 -10.71 6.68 19.79
CA LYS A 135 -11.68 6.99 18.74
C LYS A 135 -12.85 7.79 19.27
N ASP A 136 -13.43 7.38 20.40
CA ASP A 136 -14.55 8.07 21.03
C ASP A 136 -14.14 9.48 21.47
N TYR A 137 -12.94 9.65 21.99
CA TYR A 137 -12.40 10.97 22.34
C TYR A 137 -12.36 11.90 21.11
N LEU A 138 -11.84 11.42 19.98
CA LEU A 138 -11.74 12.20 18.74
C LEU A 138 -13.12 12.56 18.19
N ILE A 139 -14.06 11.61 18.18
CA ILE A 139 -15.41 11.83 17.64
C ILE A 139 -16.18 12.84 18.50
N ASN A 140 -16.04 12.77 19.81
CA ASN A 140 -16.78 13.61 20.75
C ASN A 140 -16.09 14.94 21.05
N SER A 141 -14.86 15.16 20.52
CA SER A 141 -14.14 16.41 20.75
C SER A 141 -14.75 17.56 19.93
N LYS A 142 -15.07 18.66 20.59
CA LYS A 142 -15.59 19.86 19.94
C LYS A 142 -14.54 20.54 19.04
N GLU A 143 -13.27 20.25 19.22
CA GLU A 143 -12.18 20.79 18.42
C GLU A 143 -12.17 20.25 16.99
N TYR A 144 -12.80 19.10 16.77
CA TYR A 144 -12.85 18.41 15.50
C TYR A 144 -14.25 18.38 14.87
N SER A 145 -15.18 19.04 15.50
CA SER A 145 -16.57 19.08 14.99
C SER A 145 -16.80 20.27 14.04
#